data_cdd1e0bcf60415962946ab0a0d37fd0a
#
_entry.id   cdd1e0bcf60415962946ab0a0d37fd0a
#
_cell.length_a   1.000
_cell.length_b   1.000
_cell.length_c   1.000
_cell.angle_alpha   90.00
_cell.angle_beta   90.00
_cell.angle_gamma   90.00
#
_symmetry.space_group_name_H-M   'P 1'
#
loop_
_entity.id
_entity.type
_entity.pdbx_description
1 polymer ?
#
loop_
_entity_poly.entity_id
_entity_poly.type
_entity_poly.pdbx_seq_one_letter_code
_entity_poly.pdbx_strand_id
1 'polypeptide(L)'
;MAGTAPRTIGVVGTGVIGAGWAVRALARGHAVVAWDPAPGAEERLRATVDRAWPSATRLGLFPGADRSHLAWAAAADDLAGRVDWIQESAPEDEDVKRPLLQALAGAAGPEVVIASSSSGLLPTRLQEGCRHPERVLIGHPFNPVYLLPLVEVVAGRQTSTEAVDAALAHYDDLVMHPLVVRTEIEGYLSDRLQEALWREILHLVNDGVATTRELDEAVHYGPGLRWAGMGTNLTFHLAGGEGGMRHMLGQFGPALKLPWTKLEAPDLTEDLIELMAAGCEEQAEGRSMAELERLRDDYLVNVMRSLRPLGVGAGRLVAEREARIHEAGVPAQWSEGDSVAAPLTLYETTVEPDWVDYNGHMSEWAFLTAFGWASDKLFRYVGVDEDYRSAGHTFFTVETHLNYEREASLADPLRFTTQVLGVDAKRLHFFHTMEHATTGELLCTTEQMLLHVDTRAGSTAPLLPGPAAALTAIAKAHADLPIPPQVGQVMGLT
;
A
#
# COMPACT_ATOMS: atom_id res chain seq x y z
N MET A 1 -6.55 16.65 17.83
CA MET A 1 -7.96 16.70 18.29
C MET A 1 -8.12 15.69 19.40
N ALA A 2 -8.75 16.05 20.51
CA ALA A 2 -9.04 15.11 21.61
C ALA A 2 -9.94 13.99 21.04
N GLY A 3 -9.59 12.74 21.25
CA GLY A 3 -10.36 11.59 20.77
C GLY A 3 -11.79 11.67 21.36
N THR A 4 -12.78 11.39 20.51
CA THR A 4 -14.18 11.23 20.95
C THR A 4 -14.26 10.12 21.99
N ALA A 5 -15.15 10.27 22.96
CA ALA A 5 -15.38 9.23 23.98
C ALA A 5 -15.82 7.92 23.32
N PRO A 6 -15.46 6.75 23.90
CA PRO A 6 -15.93 5.47 23.40
C PRO A 6 -17.44 5.42 23.30
N ARG A 7 -17.95 4.92 22.18
CA ARG A 7 -19.40 4.80 21.88
C ARG A 7 -19.77 3.33 21.82
N THR A 8 -21.04 3.04 21.85
CA THR A 8 -21.58 1.69 21.61
C THR A 8 -22.24 1.64 20.24
N ILE A 9 -21.72 0.82 19.36
CA ILE A 9 -22.16 0.69 17.95
C ILE A 9 -23.02 -0.58 17.83
N GLY A 10 -24.23 -0.43 17.34
CA GLY A 10 -25.12 -1.54 17.00
C GLY A 10 -24.84 -2.06 15.59
N VAL A 11 -24.59 -3.36 15.45
CA VAL A 11 -24.46 -4.04 14.16
C VAL A 11 -25.60 -5.02 14.00
N VAL A 12 -26.46 -4.73 13.02
CA VAL A 12 -27.66 -5.53 12.72
C VAL A 12 -27.45 -6.24 11.38
N GLY A 13 -27.44 -7.58 11.41
CA GLY A 13 -26.96 -8.41 10.30
C GLY A 13 -25.44 -8.57 10.37
N THR A 14 -24.96 -9.80 10.60
CA THR A 14 -23.55 -10.09 10.88
C THR A 14 -22.87 -10.90 9.78
N GLY A 15 -23.38 -10.77 8.55
CA GLY A 15 -22.72 -11.25 7.34
C GLY A 15 -21.37 -10.58 7.09
N VAL A 16 -20.80 -10.74 5.90
CA VAL A 16 -19.47 -10.21 5.54
C VAL A 16 -19.34 -8.71 5.84
N ILE A 17 -20.36 -7.93 5.50
CA ILE A 17 -20.35 -6.46 5.67
C ILE A 17 -20.49 -6.09 7.15
N GLY A 18 -21.50 -6.63 7.85
CA GLY A 18 -21.70 -6.33 9.27
C GLY A 18 -20.54 -6.79 10.15
N ALA A 19 -19.94 -7.95 9.87
CA ALA A 19 -18.73 -8.39 10.55
C ALA A 19 -17.55 -7.42 10.31
N GLY A 20 -17.41 -6.90 9.10
CA GLY A 20 -16.43 -5.88 8.79
C GLY A 20 -16.63 -4.57 9.56
N TRP A 21 -17.86 -4.13 9.75
CA TRP A 21 -18.21 -3.00 10.60
C TRP A 21 -17.85 -3.24 12.07
N ALA A 22 -18.16 -4.43 12.59
CA ALA A 22 -17.79 -4.81 13.95
C ALA A 22 -16.27 -4.73 14.17
N VAL A 23 -15.47 -5.28 13.24
CA VAL A 23 -13.99 -5.19 13.32
C VAL A 23 -13.52 -3.74 13.30
N ARG A 24 -14.06 -2.90 12.39
CA ARG A 24 -13.68 -1.49 12.28
C ARG A 24 -13.97 -0.72 13.59
N ALA A 25 -15.17 -0.89 14.15
CA ALA A 25 -15.57 -0.22 15.40
C ALA A 25 -14.72 -0.68 16.60
N LEU A 26 -14.49 -1.98 16.75
CA LEU A 26 -13.64 -2.54 17.81
C LEU A 26 -12.18 -2.05 17.68
N ALA A 27 -11.63 -2.02 16.47
CA ALA A 27 -10.28 -1.53 16.22
C ALA A 27 -10.12 -0.04 16.53
N ARG A 28 -11.20 0.74 16.44
CA ARG A 28 -11.26 2.15 16.84
C ARG A 28 -11.37 2.34 18.36
N GLY A 29 -11.67 1.28 19.11
CA GLY A 29 -11.84 1.33 20.56
C GLY A 29 -13.29 1.54 21.03
N HIS A 30 -14.25 1.34 20.14
CA HIS A 30 -15.68 1.36 20.49
C HIS A 30 -16.13 -0.01 20.99
N ALA A 31 -17.24 -0.03 21.75
CA ALA A 31 -17.98 -1.26 22.05
C ALA A 31 -18.93 -1.58 20.88
N VAL A 32 -19.17 -2.85 20.65
CA VAL A 32 -20.11 -3.34 19.63
C VAL A 32 -21.15 -4.21 20.28
N VAL A 33 -22.42 -3.96 19.96
CA VAL A 33 -23.54 -4.85 20.24
C VAL A 33 -24.05 -5.36 18.91
N ALA A 34 -24.00 -6.66 18.69
CA ALA A 34 -24.40 -7.27 17.41
C ALA A 34 -25.66 -8.12 17.56
N TRP A 35 -26.43 -8.21 16.49
CA TRP A 35 -27.59 -9.09 16.39
C TRP A 35 -27.78 -9.59 14.95
N ASP A 36 -28.19 -10.86 14.82
CA ASP A 36 -28.55 -11.51 13.55
C ASP A 36 -29.51 -12.68 13.85
N PRO A 37 -30.59 -12.86 13.09
CA PRO A 37 -31.56 -13.93 13.35
C PRO A 37 -31.06 -15.33 12.94
N ALA A 38 -29.96 -15.43 12.19
CA ALA A 38 -29.50 -16.69 11.66
C ALA A 38 -28.83 -17.57 12.74
N PRO A 39 -29.17 -18.87 12.82
CA PRO A 39 -28.50 -19.76 13.77
C PRO A 39 -26.98 -19.78 13.64
N GLY A 40 -26.25 -19.73 14.76
CA GLY A 40 -24.78 -19.73 14.80
C GLY A 40 -24.13 -18.45 14.28
N ALA A 41 -24.87 -17.34 14.14
CA ALA A 41 -24.36 -16.08 13.62
C ALA A 41 -23.33 -15.43 14.57
N GLU A 42 -23.55 -15.55 15.89
CA GLU A 42 -22.60 -15.05 16.88
C GLU A 42 -21.22 -15.71 16.76
N GLU A 43 -21.16 -17.03 16.66
CA GLU A 43 -19.93 -17.79 16.53
C GLU A 43 -19.20 -17.43 15.23
N ARG A 44 -19.96 -17.29 14.12
CA ARG A 44 -19.38 -16.87 12.84
C ARG A 44 -18.82 -15.45 12.90
N LEU A 45 -19.53 -14.54 13.55
CA LEU A 45 -19.06 -13.16 13.74
C LEU A 45 -17.75 -13.13 14.53
N ARG A 46 -17.70 -13.81 15.69
CA ARG A 46 -16.47 -13.88 16.52
C ARG A 46 -15.32 -14.48 15.74
N ALA A 47 -15.52 -15.57 15.01
CA ALA A 47 -14.48 -16.17 14.19
C ALA A 47 -14.02 -15.23 13.05
N THR A 48 -14.90 -14.40 12.50
CA THR A 48 -14.54 -13.41 11.47
C THR A 48 -13.74 -12.25 12.07
N VAL A 49 -14.13 -11.76 13.25
CA VAL A 49 -13.37 -10.76 14.00
C VAL A 49 -11.95 -11.27 14.28
N ASP A 50 -11.81 -12.51 14.75
CA ASP A 50 -10.50 -13.10 15.03
C ASP A 50 -9.62 -13.22 13.78
N ARG A 51 -10.18 -13.63 12.64
CA ARG A 51 -9.44 -13.71 11.37
C ARG A 51 -9.02 -12.34 10.82
N ALA A 52 -9.86 -11.32 10.97
CA ALA A 52 -9.59 -9.98 10.44
C ALA A 52 -8.67 -9.14 11.35
N TRP A 53 -8.60 -9.48 12.64
CA TRP A 53 -7.87 -8.70 13.62
C TRP A 53 -6.39 -8.48 13.32
N PRO A 54 -5.61 -9.48 12.84
CA PRO A 54 -4.22 -9.25 12.45
C PRO A 54 -4.07 -8.17 11.35
N SER A 55 -5.00 -8.10 10.40
CA SER A 55 -4.98 -7.06 9.35
C SER A 55 -5.33 -5.68 9.92
N ALA A 56 -6.32 -5.59 10.82
CA ALA A 56 -6.63 -4.35 11.53
C ALA A 56 -5.44 -3.88 12.40
N THR A 57 -4.76 -4.82 13.07
CA THR A 57 -3.54 -4.53 13.85
C THR A 57 -2.42 -3.93 13.00
N ARG A 58 -2.23 -4.43 11.78
CA ARG A 58 -1.22 -3.89 10.83
C ARG A 58 -1.54 -2.48 10.34
N LEU A 59 -2.82 -2.09 10.32
CA LEU A 59 -3.25 -0.70 10.04
C LEU A 59 -3.11 0.22 11.26
N GLY A 60 -2.98 -0.36 12.46
CA GLY A 60 -2.91 0.35 13.73
C GLY A 60 -4.21 0.28 14.52
N LEU A 61 -4.11 -0.14 15.78
CA LEU A 61 -5.21 -0.17 16.75
C LEU A 61 -5.20 1.10 17.58
N PHE A 62 -6.38 1.63 17.86
CA PHE A 62 -6.52 2.78 18.75
C PHE A 62 -6.42 2.34 20.23
N PRO A 63 -6.07 3.26 21.13
CA PRO A 63 -6.14 2.99 22.58
C PRO A 63 -7.54 2.50 22.98
N GLY A 64 -7.61 1.43 23.75
CA GLY A 64 -8.86 0.80 24.15
C GLY A 64 -9.45 -0.18 23.13
N ALA A 65 -8.80 -0.42 22.00
CA ALA A 65 -9.23 -1.42 21.03
C ALA A 65 -9.12 -2.83 21.64
N ASP A 66 -10.26 -3.51 21.79
CA ASP A 66 -10.35 -4.85 22.35
C ASP A 66 -11.50 -5.64 21.72
N ARG A 67 -11.20 -6.84 21.24
CA ARG A 67 -12.21 -7.76 20.69
C ARG A 67 -13.24 -8.23 21.73
N SER A 68 -12.90 -8.21 23.01
CA SER A 68 -13.80 -8.56 24.11
C SER A 68 -14.96 -7.54 24.29
N HIS A 69 -14.86 -6.35 23.71
CA HIS A 69 -15.92 -5.35 23.69
C HIS A 69 -17.06 -5.67 22.70
N LEU A 70 -17.08 -6.91 22.15
CA LEU A 70 -18.16 -7.43 21.32
C LEU A 70 -19.19 -8.18 22.18
N ALA A 71 -20.38 -7.60 22.30
CA ALA A 71 -21.55 -8.19 22.96
C ALA A 71 -22.58 -8.66 21.93
N TRP A 72 -23.44 -9.61 22.34
CA TRP A 72 -24.54 -10.13 21.53
C TRP A 72 -25.88 -9.74 22.14
N ALA A 73 -26.82 -9.28 21.31
CA ALA A 73 -28.19 -8.96 21.73
C ALA A 73 -29.13 -10.13 21.44
N ALA A 74 -30.14 -10.30 22.29
CA ALA A 74 -31.15 -11.35 22.14
C ALA A 74 -32.17 -11.04 20.98
N ALA A 75 -32.38 -9.76 20.71
CA ALA A 75 -33.30 -9.26 19.69
C ALA A 75 -32.83 -7.93 19.11
N ALA A 76 -33.35 -7.54 17.94
CA ALA A 76 -33.00 -6.28 17.30
C ALA A 76 -33.43 -5.06 18.13
N ASP A 77 -34.57 -5.12 18.78
CA ASP A 77 -35.08 -4.03 19.63
C ASP A 77 -34.28 -3.91 20.93
N ASP A 78 -33.78 -5.03 21.52
CA ASP A 78 -32.85 -5.01 22.65
C ASP A 78 -31.55 -4.29 22.27
N LEU A 79 -31.01 -4.59 21.08
CA LEU A 79 -29.84 -3.88 20.53
C LEU A 79 -30.13 -2.37 20.38
N ALA A 80 -31.24 -2.03 19.73
CA ALA A 80 -31.57 -0.64 19.39
C ALA A 80 -31.70 0.28 20.62
N GLY A 81 -32.17 -0.28 21.76
CA GLY A 81 -32.29 0.46 23.03
C GLY A 81 -30.96 0.68 23.78
N ARG A 82 -29.84 0.15 23.31
CA ARG A 82 -28.56 0.09 24.05
C ARG A 82 -27.38 0.76 23.35
N VAL A 83 -27.60 1.35 22.18
CA VAL A 83 -26.53 1.82 21.31
C VAL A 83 -26.66 3.29 20.93
N ASP A 84 -25.54 3.90 20.55
CA ASP A 84 -25.46 5.30 20.13
C ASP A 84 -25.53 5.46 18.61
N TRP A 85 -25.40 4.36 17.86
CA TRP A 85 -25.43 4.28 16.41
C TRP A 85 -25.86 2.88 15.97
N ILE A 86 -26.61 2.77 14.89
CA ILE A 86 -26.98 1.48 14.31
C ILE A 86 -26.48 1.41 12.86
N GLN A 87 -25.69 0.38 12.57
CA GLN A 87 -25.32 0.00 11.20
C GLN A 87 -26.06 -1.28 10.81
N GLU A 88 -27.02 -1.17 9.91
CA GLU A 88 -27.82 -2.28 9.40
C GLU A 88 -27.14 -2.89 8.15
N SER A 89 -27.00 -4.22 8.12
CA SER A 89 -26.36 -4.99 7.07
C SER A 89 -27.11 -6.32 6.80
N ALA A 90 -28.43 -6.29 6.87
CA ALA A 90 -29.29 -7.42 6.48
C ALA A 90 -29.23 -7.67 4.96
N PRO A 91 -29.76 -8.80 4.45
CA PRO A 91 -29.79 -9.09 3.02
C PRO A 91 -30.35 -7.94 2.17
N GLU A 92 -29.83 -7.79 0.94
CA GLU A 92 -30.19 -6.72 0.00
C GLU A 92 -31.59 -6.99 -0.62
N ASP A 93 -32.58 -6.91 0.23
CA ASP A 93 -34.00 -7.16 -0.09
C ASP A 93 -34.86 -6.12 0.66
N GLU A 94 -35.65 -5.35 -0.09
CA GLU A 94 -36.50 -4.29 0.45
C GLU A 94 -37.56 -4.85 1.40
N ASP A 95 -38.12 -6.00 1.13
CA ASP A 95 -39.15 -6.65 1.95
C ASP A 95 -38.58 -7.15 3.29
N VAL A 96 -37.27 -7.39 3.37
CA VAL A 96 -36.54 -7.70 4.61
C VAL A 96 -36.13 -6.45 5.34
N LYS A 97 -35.53 -5.47 4.63
CA LYS A 97 -34.95 -4.26 5.26
C LYS A 97 -36.00 -3.30 5.80
N ARG A 98 -37.11 -3.08 5.09
CA ARG A 98 -38.14 -2.13 5.52
C ARG A 98 -38.75 -2.48 6.88
N PRO A 99 -39.29 -3.68 7.12
CA PRO A 99 -39.81 -4.06 8.44
C PRO A 99 -38.75 -3.97 9.55
N LEU A 100 -37.51 -4.37 9.23
CA LEU A 100 -36.41 -4.31 10.19
C LEU A 100 -36.08 -2.85 10.58
N LEU A 101 -35.94 -1.95 9.60
CA LEU A 101 -35.69 -0.54 9.84
C LEU A 101 -36.82 0.15 10.60
N GLN A 102 -38.08 -0.23 10.31
CA GLN A 102 -39.25 0.24 11.07
C GLN A 102 -39.19 -0.18 12.56
N ALA A 103 -38.83 -1.44 12.84
CA ALA A 103 -38.67 -1.95 14.19
C ALA A 103 -37.51 -1.21 14.92
N LEU A 104 -36.34 -1.11 14.28
CA LEU A 104 -35.19 -0.41 14.83
C LEU A 104 -35.47 1.07 15.10
N ALA A 105 -36.12 1.77 14.15
CA ALA A 105 -36.50 3.19 14.33
C ALA A 105 -37.55 3.40 15.44
N GLY A 106 -38.37 2.38 15.69
CA GLY A 106 -39.33 2.40 16.79
C GLY A 106 -38.73 2.20 18.18
N ALA A 107 -37.65 1.41 18.26
CA ALA A 107 -36.99 1.00 19.51
C ALA A 107 -35.79 1.89 19.88
N ALA A 108 -35.10 2.45 18.89
CA ALA A 108 -33.89 3.26 19.11
C ALA A 108 -34.19 4.60 19.80
N GLY A 109 -33.24 5.07 20.60
CA GLY A 109 -33.31 6.41 21.24
C GLY A 109 -33.44 7.54 20.21
N PRO A 110 -33.90 8.73 20.62
CA PRO A 110 -34.24 9.82 19.68
C PRO A 110 -33.02 10.35 18.88
N GLU A 111 -31.83 10.24 19.43
CA GLU A 111 -30.59 10.74 18.82
C GLU A 111 -29.85 9.66 17.99
N VAL A 112 -30.34 8.42 17.99
CA VAL A 112 -29.66 7.30 17.32
C VAL A 112 -29.94 7.35 15.83
N VAL A 113 -28.91 7.53 15.02
CA VAL A 113 -28.97 7.41 13.55
C VAL A 113 -28.92 5.94 13.16
N ILE A 114 -29.70 5.57 12.17
CA ILE A 114 -29.77 4.22 11.59
C ILE A 114 -29.26 4.30 10.16
N ALA A 115 -28.06 3.77 9.91
CA ALA A 115 -27.46 3.70 8.60
C ALA A 115 -27.62 2.28 8.02
N SER A 116 -28.18 2.16 6.84
CA SER A 116 -28.19 0.90 6.11
C SER A 116 -26.98 0.77 5.20
N SER A 117 -26.38 -0.44 5.18
CA SER A 117 -25.29 -0.80 4.26
C SER A 117 -25.80 -1.24 2.87
N SER A 118 -27.02 -0.91 2.50
CA SER A 118 -27.55 -1.23 1.17
C SER A 118 -26.67 -0.69 0.06
N SER A 119 -26.48 -1.49 -0.99
CA SER A 119 -25.64 -1.16 -2.16
C SER A 119 -26.43 -0.44 -3.27
N GLY A 120 -27.77 -0.62 -3.32
CA GLY A 120 -28.56 -0.13 -4.45
C GLY A 120 -29.94 0.36 -4.13
N LEU A 121 -30.51 0.02 -2.98
CA LEU A 121 -31.87 0.41 -2.62
C LEU A 121 -31.93 1.90 -2.23
N LEU A 122 -32.95 2.59 -2.72
CA LEU A 122 -33.13 4.01 -2.44
C LEU A 122 -33.52 4.24 -0.98
N PRO A 123 -32.82 5.11 -0.23
CA PRO A 123 -33.12 5.40 1.16
C PRO A 123 -34.54 5.94 1.35
N THR A 124 -35.09 6.69 0.41
CA THR A 124 -36.49 7.14 0.43
C THR A 124 -37.48 5.96 0.53
N ARG A 125 -37.21 4.85 -0.15
CA ARG A 125 -38.06 3.63 -0.09
C ARG A 125 -37.88 2.91 1.23
N LEU A 126 -36.66 2.83 1.72
CA LEU A 126 -36.33 2.19 3.00
C LEU A 126 -36.90 2.96 4.20
N GLN A 127 -37.08 4.27 4.09
CA GLN A 127 -37.71 5.12 5.12
C GLN A 127 -39.21 4.93 5.25
N GLU A 128 -39.89 4.37 4.24
CA GLU A 128 -41.35 4.27 4.23
C GLU A 128 -41.86 3.49 5.44
N GLY A 129 -42.80 4.11 6.18
CA GLY A 129 -43.39 3.53 7.38
C GLY A 129 -42.52 3.57 8.63
N CYS A 130 -41.28 4.07 8.57
CA CYS A 130 -40.49 4.32 9.76
C CYS A 130 -41.13 5.41 10.64
N ARG A 131 -41.13 5.20 11.96
CA ARG A 131 -41.67 6.16 12.92
C ARG A 131 -40.86 7.45 12.97
N HIS A 132 -39.55 7.36 12.69
CA HIS A 132 -38.57 8.45 12.70
C HIS A 132 -37.69 8.39 11.46
N PRO A 133 -38.25 8.65 10.26
CA PRO A 133 -37.55 8.53 8.99
C PRO A 133 -36.41 9.54 8.83
N GLU A 134 -36.47 10.65 9.58
CA GLU A 134 -35.44 11.69 9.58
C GLU A 134 -34.06 11.22 10.04
N ARG A 135 -33.98 10.05 10.72
CA ARG A 135 -32.74 9.45 11.23
C ARG A 135 -32.25 8.27 10.40
N VAL A 136 -32.96 7.92 9.33
CA VAL A 136 -32.62 6.78 8.48
C VAL A 136 -31.94 7.28 7.22
N LEU A 137 -30.78 6.69 6.90
CA LEU A 137 -29.96 7.01 5.73
C LEU A 137 -29.20 5.77 5.24
N ILE A 138 -28.51 5.89 4.13
CA ILE A 138 -27.54 4.89 3.68
C ILE A 138 -26.14 5.30 4.13
N GLY A 139 -25.41 4.32 4.68
CA GLY A 139 -23.97 4.34 4.88
C GLY A 139 -23.35 3.14 4.19
N HIS A 140 -23.16 3.25 2.88
CA HIS A 140 -22.71 2.16 2.02
C HIS A 140 -21.18 2.00 2.06
N PRO A 141 -20.64 0.90 2.63
CA PRO A 141 -19.22 0.64 2.72
C PRO A 141 -18.72 -0.19 1.53
N PHE A 142 -17.41 -0.36 1.46
CA PHE A 142 -16.76 -1.30 0.54
C PHE A 142 -16.09 -2.45 1.28
N ASN A 143 -16.24 -3.66 0.74
CA ASN A 143 -15.65 -4.88 1.32
C ASN A 143 -14.16 -5.01 0.91
N PRO A 144 -13.24 -5.27 1.86
CA PRO A 144 -13.46 -5.48 3.30
C PRO A 144 -13.56 -4.16 4.10
N VAL A 145 -14.65 -3.97 4.81
CA VAL A 145 -14.98 -2.71 5.54
C VAL A 145 -13.90 -2.29 6.53
N TYR A 146 -13.25 -3.26 7.16
CA TYR A 146 -12.17 -2.98 8.13
C TYR A 146 -10.85 -2.50 7.49
N LEU A 147 -10.73 -2.51 6.16
CA LEU A 147 -9.55 -2.01 5.42
C LEU A 147 -9.92 -0.85 4.50
N LEU A 148 -10.95 -1.01 3.65
CA LEU A 148 -11.34 0.02 2.70
C LEU A 148 -12.06 1.18 3.43
N PRO A 149 -11.62 2.42 3.22
CA PRO A 149 -12.13 3.54 4.00
C PRO A 149 -13.39 4.19 3.44
N LEU A 150 -13.79 3.92 2.19
CA LEU A 150 -14.91 4.61 1.56
C LEU A 150 -16.24 4.24 2.22
N VAL A 151 -17.07 5.25 2.51
CA VAL A 151 -18.49 5.11 2.85
C VAL A 151 -19.29 6.13 2.07
N GLU A 152 -20.21 5.68 1.23
CA GLU A 152 -21.15 6.57 0.55
C GLU A 152 -22.32 6.87 1.50
N VAL A 153 -22.52 8.16 1.79
CA VAL A 153 -23.61 8.65 2.62
C VAL A 153 -24.72 9.17 1.72
N VAL A 154 -25.88 8.51 1.75
CA VAL A 154 -27.01 8.86 0.89
C VAL A 154 -28.24 9.18 1.72
N ALA A 155 -28.70 10.40 1.62
CA ALA A 155 -29.93 10.87 2.28
C ALA A 155 -31.16 10.48 1.44
N GLY A 156 -32.21 10.02 2.10
CA GLY A 156 -33.54 9.93 1.52
C GLY A 156 -34.29 11.25 1.66
N ARG A 157 -35.48 11.34 1.10
CA ARG A 157 -36.29 12.58 1.10
C ARG A 157 -36.64 13.09 2.49
N GLN A 158 -36.69 12.21 3.49
CA GLN A 158 -37.05 12.54 4.85
C GLN A 158 -35.86 12.59 5.81
N THR A 159 -34.65 12.23 5.33
CA THR A 159 -33.43 12.32 6.14
C THR A 159 -33.12 13.75 6.49
N SER A 160 -32.90 14.04 7.76
CA SER A 160 -32.56 15.39 8.22
C SER A 160 -31.08 15.72 7.92
N THR A 161 -30.77 17.00 7.86
CA THR A 161 -29.38 17.47 7.71
C THR A 161 -28.53 17.05 8.92
N GLU A 162 -29.13 17.10 10.13
CA GLU A 162 -28.47 16.70 11.37
C GLU A 162 -28.08 15.20 11.36
N ALA A 163 -28.92 14.35 10.78
CA ALA A 163 -28.59 12.92 10.61
C ALA A 163 -27.43 12.72 9.63
N VAL A 164 -27.38 13.48 8.54
CA VAL A 164 -26.24 13.46 7.60
C VAL A 164 -24.97 13.93 8.28
N ASP A 165 -25.01 15.06 8.99
CA ASP A 165 -23.85 15.60 9.71
C ASP A 165 -23.35 14.63 10.79
N ALA A 166 -24.27 13.98 11.52
CA ALA A 166 -23.94 12.93 12.48
C ALA A 166 -23.27 11.71 11.80
N ALA A 167 -23.73 11.33 10.60
CA ALA A 167 -23.13 10.25 9.84
C ALA A 167 -21.71 10.60 9.36
N LEU A 168 -21.50 11.81 8.86
CA LEU A 168 -20.16 12.28 8.47
C LEU A 168 -19.20 12.25 9.68
N ALA A 169 -19.62 12.77 10.82
CA ALA A 169 -18.82 12.76 12.04
C ALA A 169 -18.55 11.33 12.56
N HIS A 170 -19.54 10.42 12.46
CA HIS A 170 -19.38 9.03 12.88
C HIS A 170 -18.35 8.29 12.02
N TYR A 171 -18.44 8.40 10.70
CA TYR A 171 -17.52 7.71 9.79
C TYR A 171 -16.12 8.34 9.82
N ASP A 172 -15.99 9.64 10.00
CA ASP A 172 -14.71 10.29 10.24
C ASP A 172 -14.03 9.77 11.51
N ASP A 173 -14.79 9.63 12.61
CA ASP A 173 -14.30 9.04 13.85
C ASP A 173 -13.81 7.60 13.67
N LEU A 174 -14.44 6.81 12.81
CA LEU A 174 -13.98 5.46 12.42
C LEU A 174 -12.78 5.48 11.46
N VAL A 175 -12.20 6.66 11.19
CA VAL A 175 -11.11 6.87 10.22
C VAL A 175 -11.50 6.32 8.85
N MET A 176 -12.69 6.68 8.40
CA MET A 176 -13.20 6.39 7.06
C MET A 176 -13.33 7.69 6.26
N HIS A 177 -13.57 7.55 4.97
CA HIS A 177 -13.80 8.67 4.06
C HIS A 177 -15.28 8.71 3.68
N PRO A 178 -16.13 9.48 4.39
CA PRO A 178 -17.52 9.61 4.02
C PRO A 178 -17.68 10.48 2.78
N LEU A 179 -18.35 9.95 1.77
CA LEU A 179 -18.63 10.61 0.50
C LEU A 179 -20.16 10.85 0.41
N VAL A 180 -20.57 12.12 0.45
CA VAL A 180 -21.99 12.45 0.32
C VAL A 180 -22.44 12.30 -1.12
N VAL A 181 -23.45 11.46 -1.35
CA VAL A 181 -24.16 11.37 -2.62
C VAL A 181 -25.26 12.43 -2.63
N ARG A 182 -25.10 13.45 -3.47
CA ARG A 182 -25.94 14.68 -3.47
C ARG A 182 -27.41 14.44 -3.77
N THR A 183 -27.69 13.39 -4.53
CA THR A 183 -29.07 12.99 -4.88
C THR A 183 -29.14 11.47 -4.86
N GLU A 184 -30.15 10.92 -4.21
CA GLU A 184 -30.34 9.47 -4.20
C GLU A 184 -30.49 8.94 -5.63
N ILE A 185 -29.77 7.86 -5.93
CA ILE A 185 -29.77 7.17 -7.21
C ILE A 185 -29.48 5.69 -6.94
N GLU A 186 -30.06 4.79 -7.70
CA GLU A 186 -29.81 3.34 -7.59
C GLU A 186 -28.35 3.01 -7.90
N GLY A 187 -27.70 2.22 -7.03
CA GLY A 187 -26.29 1.85 -7.15
C GLY A 187 -25.31 2.99 -6.84
N TYR A 188 -25.79 4.10 -6.30
CA TYR A 188 -25.06 5.30 -5.86
C TYR A 188 -23.97 5.73 -6.85
N LEU A 189 -22.72 6.00 -6.41
CA LEU A 189 -21.64 6.45 -7.31
C LEU A 189 -20.68 5.33 -7.66
N SER A 190 -20.14 4.66 -6.65
CA SER A 190 -19.03 3.73 -6.84
C SER A 190 -19.48 2.42 -7.48
N ASP A 191 -20.64 1.89 -7.07
CA ASP A 191 -21.18 0.68 -7.69
C ASP A 191 -21.58 0.92 -9.13
N ARG A 192 -22.10 2.09 -9.46
CA ARG A 192 -22.40 2.44 -10.87
C ARG A 192 -21.14 2.46 -11.74
N LEU A 193 -20.04 3.01 -11.20
CA LEU A 193 -18.75 3.02 -11.92
C LEU A 193 -18.18 1.60 -12.07
N GLN A 194 -18.25 0.81 -11.00
CA GLN A 194 -17.79 -0.57 -11.00
C GLN A 194 -18.65 -1.43 -11.91
N GLU A 195 -19.99 -1.26 -11.90
CA GLU A 195 -20.92 -1.98 -12.75
C GLU A 195 -20.73 -1.67 -14.24
N ALA A 196 -20.37 -0.43 -14.59
CA ALA A 196 -20.05 -0.08 -15.97
C ALA A 196 -18.83 -0.86 -16.48
N LEU A 197 -17.78 -0.97 -15.67
CA LEU A 197 -16.60 -1.78 -15.99
C LEU A 197 -16.95 -3.28 -16.04
N TRP A 198 -17.74 -3.76 -15.07
CA TRP A 198 -18.16 -5.16 -14.98
C TRP A 198 -18.98 -5.60 -16.18
N ARG A 199 -19.93 -4.79 -16.64
CA ARG A 199 -20.72 -5.07 -17.85
C ARG A 199 -19.85 -5.23 -19.09
N GLU A 200 -18.87 -4.36 -19.26
CA GLU A 200 -17.94 -4.46 -20.40
C GLU A 200 -17.09 -5.74 -20.31
N ILE A 201 -16.61 -6.09 -19.14
CA ILE A 201 -15.89 -7.36 -18.89
C ILE A 201 -16.74 -8.56 -19.31
N LEU A 202 -18.00 -8.62 -18.87
CA LEU A 202 -18.92 -9.71 -19.23
C LEU A 202 -19.11 -9.80 -20.76
N HIS A 203 -19.24 -8.70 -21.45
CA HIS A 203 -19.33 -8.69 -22.92
C HIS A 203 -18.06 -9.22 -23.57
N LEU A 204 -16.89 -8.77 -23.14
CA LEU A 204 -15.61 -9.20 -23.72
C LEU A 204 -15.35 -10.70 -23.51
N VAL A 205 -15.73 -11.24 -22.35
CA VAL A 205 -15.65 -12.70 -22.10
C VAL A 205 -16.67 -13.46 -22.95
N ASN A 206 -17.93 -13.02 -22.96
CA ASN A 206 -18.99 -13.69 -23.72
C ASN A 206 -18.72 -13.72 -25.23
N ASP A 207 -18.14 -12.66 -25.76
CA ASP A 207 -17.80 -12.53 -27.20
C ASP A 207 -16.47 -13.26 -27.54
N GLY A 208 -15.79 -13.86 -26.55
CA GLY A 208 -14.52 -14.58 -26.74
C GLY A 208 -13.32 -13.67 -27.08
N VAL A 209 -13.42 -12.38 -26.77
CA VAL A 209 -12.36 -11.39 -27.07
C VAL A 209 -11.17 -11.57 -26.12
N ALA A 210 -11.45 -11.83 -24.84
CA ALA A 210 -10.43 -12.02 -23.82
C ALA A 210 -10.91 -12.96 -22.70
N THR A 211 -9.96 -13.57 -22.01
CA THR A 211 -10.19 -14.34 -20.80
C THR A 211 -10.32 -13.44 -19.59
N THR A 212 -10.90 -13.94 -18.49
CA THR A 212 -10.97 -13.20 -17.22
C THR A 212 -9.60 -12.76 -16.74
N ARG A 213 -8.56 -13.61 -16.90
CA ARG A 213 -7.16 -13.29 -16.55
C ARG A 213 -6.63 -12.11 -17.35
N GLU A 214 -6.81 -12.11 -18.66
CA GLU A 214 -6.32 -11.04 -19.53
C GLU A 214 -7.00 -9.70 -19.22
N LEU A 215 -8.27 -9.72 -18.86
CA LEU A 215 -9.01 -8.53 -18.45
C LEU A 215 -8.56 -8.01 -17.08
N ASP A 216 -8.31 -8.90 -16.12
CA ASP A 216 -7.70 -8.52 -14.83
C ASP A 216 -6.29 -7.95 -15.03
N GLU A 217 -5.48 -8.56 -15.89
CA GLU A 217 -4.15 -8.04 -16.23
C GLU A 217 -4.21 -6.66 -16.88
N ALA A 218 -5.16 -6.43 -17.77
CA ALA A 218 -5.36 -5.11 -18.39
C ALA A 218 -5.67 -4.02 -17.35
N VAL A 219 -6.40 -4.36 -16.28
CA VAL A 219 -6.66 -3.44 -15.17
C VAL A 219 -5.44 -3.32 -14.25
N HIS A 220 -4.85 -4.43 -13.83
CA HIS A 220 -3.75 -4.47 -12.85
C HIS A 220 -2.50 -3.74 -13.33
N TYR A 221 -2.10 -3.94 -14.59
CA TYR A 221 -0.91 -3.33 -15.17
C TYR A 221 -1.17 -2.00 -15.87
N GLY A 222 -2.42 -1.58 -15.90
CA GLY A 222 -2.87 -0.38 -16.59
C GLY A 222 -3.57 0.63 -15.66
N PRO A 223 -4.84 0.95 -15.94
CA PRO A 223 -5.55 2.02 -15.24
C PRO A 223 -5.70 1.81 -13.74
N GLY A 224 -5.80 0.57 -13.26
CA GLY A 224 -5.97 0.25 -11.85
C GLY A 224 -4.84 0.76 -10.94
N LEU A 225 -3.60 0.78 -11.45
CA LEU A 225 -2.48 1.38 -10.70
C LEU A 225 -2.68 2.88 -10.48
N ARG A 226 -3.21 3.60 -11.46
CA ARG A 226 -3.47 5.03 -11.35
C ARG A 226 -4.62 5.31 -10.39
N TRP A 227 -5.66 4.47 -10.41
CA TRP A 227 -6.85 4.65 -9.59
C TRP A 227 -6.59 4.52 -8.09
N ALA A 228 -5.52 3.89 -7.67
CA ALA A 228 -5.16 3.78 -6.27
C ALA A 228 -4.87 5.14 -5.58
N GLY A 229 -4.42 6.14 -6.33
CA GLY A 229 -4.13 7.46 -5.79
C GLY A 229 -4.72 8.62 -6.59
N MET A 230 -5.19 8.35 -7.81
CA MET A 230 -5.73 9.38 -8.70
C MET A 230 -6.89 8.82 -9.51
N GLY A 231 -8.08 9.36 -9.32
CA GLY A 231 -9.28 8.93 -10.05
C GLY A 231 -9.20 9.21 -11.56
N THR A 232 -10.17 8.65 -12.29
CA THR A 232 -10.24 8.74 -13.75
C THR A 232 -10.25 10.19 -14.25
N ASN A 233 -11.01 11.08 -13.60
CA ASN A 233 -11.14 12.47 -14.02
C ASN A 233 -9.80 13.20 -14.00
N LEU A 234 -9.08 13.14 -12.89
CA LEU A 234 -7.79 13.81 -12.75
C LEU A 234 -6.72 13.18 -13.66
N THR A 235 -6.77 11.86 -13.87
CA THR A 235 -5.91 11.16 -14.84
C THR A 235 -6.12 11.69 -16.26
N PHE A 236 -7.37 11.90 -16.68
CA PHE A 236 -7.67 12.44 -18.03
C PHE A 236 -7.38 13.93 -18.12
N HIS A 237 -7.56 14.68 -17.05
CA HIS A 237 -7.12 16.07 -16.97
C HIS A 237 -5.62 16.21 -17.27
N LEU A 238 -4.79 15.37 -16.62
CA LEU A 238 -3.35 15.27 -16.88
C LEU A 238 -3.04 14.88 -18.33
N ALA A 239 -3.78 13.92 -18.89
CA ALA A 239 -3.59 13.48 -20.28
C ALA A 239 -3.85 14.58 -21.30
N GLY A 240 -4.61 15.61 -20.94
CA GLY A 240 -4.81 16.80 -21.75
C GLY A 240 -3.64 17.79 -21.76
N GLY A 241 -2.55 17.53 -21.03
CA GLY A 241 -1.39 18.42 -20.90
C GLY A 241 -1.79 19.80 -20.36
N GLU A 242 -1.14 20.86 -20.80
CA GLU A 242 -1.41 22.25 -20.39
C GLU A 242 -2.87 22.70 -20.65
N GLY A 243 -3.56 22.08 -21.62
CA GLY A 243 -4.97 22.35 -21.90
C GLY A 243 -5.95 21.60 -20.99
N GLY A 244 -5.47 20.68 -20.14
CA GLY A 244 -6.25 19.94 -19.15
C GLY A 244 -7.43 19.17 -19.75
N MET A 245 -8.48 18.99 -18.94
CA MET A 245 -9.70 18.25 -19.33
C MET A 245 -10.37 18.84 -20.59
N ARG A 246 -10.35 20.15 -20.79
CA ARG A 246 -10.91 20.80 -21.96
C ARG A 246 -10.23 20.31 -23.25
N HIS A 247 -8.90 20.26 -23.26
CA HIS A 247 -8.13 19.72 -24.37
C HIS A 247 -8.39 18.23 -24.58
N MET A 248 -8.40 17.46 -23.48
CA MET A 248 -8.70 16.02 -23.49
C MET A 248 -10.04 15.73 -24.15
N LEU A 249 -11.12 16.41 -23.73
CA LEU A 249 -12.46 16.22 -24.29
C LEU A 249 -12.55 16.70 -25.74
N GLY A 250 -11.88 17.80 -26.09
CA GLY A 250 -11.84 18.30 -27.49
C GLY A 250 -11.15 17.31 -28.43
N GLN A 251 -10.04 16.71 -28.00
CA GLN A 251 -9.24 15.79 -28.81
C GLN A 251 -9.84 14.37 -28.86
N PHE A 252 -10.23 13.81 -27.72
CA PHE A 252 -10.68 12.42 -27.60
C PHE A 252 -12.19 12.26 -27.50
N GLY A 253 -12.94 13.35 -27.27
CA GLY A 253 -14.40 13.31 -27.20
C GLY A 253 -15.07 12.67 -28.43
N PRO A 254 -14.62 12.93 -29.67
CA PRO A 254 -15.16 12.24 -30.83
C PRO A 254 -15.04 10.72 -30.80
N ALA A 255 -14.02 10.17 -30.11
CA ALA A 255 -13.82 8.73 -29.95
C ALA A 255 -14.89 8.06 -29.07
N LEU A 256 -15.59 8.82 -28.22
CA LEU A 256 -16.69 8.29 -27.40
C LEU A 256 -17.86 7.76 -28.25
N LYS A 257 -17.97 8.20 -29.49
CA LYS A 257 -19.00 7.72 -30.45
C LYS A 257 -18.56 6.47 -31.24
N LEU A 258 -17.32 6.02 -31.04
CA LEU A 258 -16.82 4.80 -31.65
C LEU A 258 -17.35 3.56 -30.84
N PRO A 259 -17.50 2.39 -31.47
CA PRO A 259 -18.03 1.19 -30.81
C PRO A 259 -16.95 0.50 -29.92
N TRP A 260 -16.30 1.28 -29.04
CA TRP A 260 -15.30 0.74 -28.14
C TRP A 260 -15.86 0.12 -26.89
N THR A 261 -17.11 0.47 -26.55
CA THR A 261 -17.87 -0.13 -25.46
C THR A 261 -19.30 -0.39 -25.91
N LYS A 262 -20.06 -1.18 -25.15
CA LYS A 262 -21.50 -1.38 -25.37
C LYS A 262 -22.36 -0.39 -24.56
N LEU A 263 -21.75 0.54 -23.85
CA LEU A 263 -22.43 1.64 -23.16
C LEU A 263 -22.70 2.80 -24.12
N GLU A 264 -23.90 3.39 -24.00
CA GLU A 264 -24.24 4.59 -24.78
C GLU A 264 -23.50 5.79 -24.23
N ALA A 265 -22.81 6.55 -25.11
CA ALA A 265 -22.09 7.75 -24.72
C ALA A 265 -23.03 8.96 -24.61
N PRO A 266 -22.85 9.86 -23.62
CA PRO A 266 -23.59 11.13 -23.56
C PRO A 266 -23.13 12.09 -24.66
N ASP A 267 -24.00 13.04 -25.05
CA ASP A 267 -23.59 14.17 -25.86
C ASP A 267 -22.67 15.10 -25.06
N LEU A 268 -21.50 15.44 -25.65
CA LEU A 268 -20.55 16.38 -25.05
C LEU A 268 -21.04 17.83 -25.37
N THR A 269 -21.93 18.32 -24.53
CA THR A 269 -22.36 19.70 -24.55
C THR A 269 -21.28 20.62 -23.97
N GLU A 270 -21.29 21.92 -24.34
CA GLU A 270 -20.36 22.89 -23.73
C GLU A 270 -20.51 22.93 -22.20
N ASP A 271 -21.74 22.86 -21.70
CA ASP A 271 -22.01 22.82 -20.25
C ASP A 271 -21.36 21.59 -19.57
N LEU A 272 -21.42 20.42 -20.21
CA LEU A 272 -20.75 19.21 -19.67
C LEU A 272 -19.23 19.36 -19.69
N ILE A 273 -18.65 19.92 -20.73
CA ILE A 273 -17.21 20.18 -20.84
C ILE A 273 -16.75 21.14 -19.75
N GLU A 274 -17.46 22.26 -19.55
CA GLU A 274 -17.16 23.23 -18.49
C GLU A 274 -17.27 22.59 -17.08
N LEU A 275 -18.31 21.81 -16.85
CA LEU A 275 -18.51 21.12 -15.58
C LEU A 275 -17.35 20.16 -15.26
N MET A 276 -16.91 19.37 -16.25
CA MET A 276 -15.79 18.44 -16.11
C MET A 276 -14.47 19.20 -15.89
N ALA A 277 -14.21 20.25 -16.66
CA ALA A 277 -12.98 21.05 -16.54
C ALA A 277 -12.88 21.72 -15.16
N ALA A 278 -13.92 22.44 -14.74
CA ALA A 278 -13.94 23.12 -13.44
C ALA A 278 -13.80 22.13 -12.26
N GLY A 279 -14.46 20.96 -12.34
CA GLY A 279 -14.33 19.93 -11.31
C GLY A 279 -12.90 19.34 -11.19
N CYS A 280 -12.21 19.18 -12.33
CA CYS A 280 -10.82 18.70 -12.32
C CYS A 280 -9.84 19.79 -11.83
N GLU A 281 -10.07 21.05 -12.14
CA GLU A 281 -9.29 22.19 -11.64
C GLU A 281 -9.43 22.32 -10.10
N GLU A 282 -10.65 22.15 -9.59
CA GLU A 282 -10.90 22.10 -8.13
C GLU A 282 -10.13 20.94 -7.47
N GLN A 283 -10.19 19.73 -8.05
CA GLN A 283 -9.48 18.54 -7.56
C GLN A 283 -7.96 18.72 -7.59
N ALA A 284 -7.43 19.47 -8.53
CA ALA A 284 -6.01 19.78 -8.61
C ALA A 284 -5.52 20.65 -7.43
N GLU A 285 -6.42 21.32 -6.69
CA GLU A 285 -6.11 22.14 -5.50
C GLU A 285 -5.02 23.19 -5.77
N GLY A 286 -5.03 23.77 -6.97
CA GLY A 286 -4.03 24.77 -7.40
C GLY A 286 -2.66 24.18 -7.78
N ARG A 287 -2.52 22.86 -7.80
CA ARG A 287 -1.30 22.21 -8.29
C ARG A 287 -1.20 22.35 -9.80
N SER A 288 0.00 22.68 -10.28
CA SER A 288 0.33 22.65 -11.69
C SER A 288 0.33 21.21 -12.25
N MET A 289 0.24 21.06 -13.58
CA MET A 289 0.37 19.74 -14.21
C MET A 289 1.66 19.02 -13.80
N ALA A 290 2.78 19.73 -13.75
CA ALA A 290 4.07 19.16 -13.35
C ALA A 290 4.07 18.66 -11.88
N GLU A 291 3.33 19.30 -10.99
CA GLU A 291 3.18 18.86 -9.60
C GLU A 291 2.25 17.64 -9.50
N LEU A 292 1.18 17.59 -10.27
CA LEU A 292 0.29 16.43 -10.36
C LEU A 292 0.99 15.22 -10.98
N GLU A 293 1.83 15.43 -12.00
CA GLU A 293 2.65 14.37 -12.60
C GLU A 293 3.63 13.78 -11.59
N ARG A 294 4.33 14.62 -10.82
CA ARG A 294 5.23 14.15 -9.76
C ARG A 294 4.49 13.37 -8.68
N LEU A 295 3.37 13.89 -8.19
CA LEU A 295 2.53 13.21 -7.21
C LEU A 295 2.07 11.85 -7.70
N ARG A 296 1.59 11.77 -8.96
CA ARG A 296 1.22 10.50 -9.60
C ARG A 296 2.40 9.52 -9.64
N ASP A 297 3.57 9.99 -10.06
CA ASP A 297 4.74 9.14 -10.20
C ASP A 297 5.20 8.60 -8.84
N ASP A 298 5.22 9.45 -7.81
CA ASP A 298 5.60 9.07 -6.44
C ASP A 298 4.67 7.99 -5.88
N TYR A 299 3.34 8.19 -5.94
CA TYR A 299 2.44 7.17 -5.41
C TYR A 299 2.45 5.88 -6.23
N LEU A 300 2.61 5.94 -7.57
CA LEU A 300 2.71 4.74 -8.40
C LEU A 300 3.91 3.88 -8.00
N VAL A 301 5.06 4.51 -7.81
CA VAL A 301 6.27 3.82 -7.32
C VAL A 301 6.00 3.18 -5.97
N ASN A 302 5.41 3.92 -5.03
CA ASN A 302 5.12 3.41 -3.68
C ASN A 302 4.14 2.22 -3.70
N VAL A 303 3.07 2.29 -4.49
CA VAL A 303 2.12 1.18 -4.63
C VAL A 303 2.80 -0.05 -5.24
N MET A 304 3.57 0.11 -6.32
CA MET A 304 4.29 -0.99 -6.96
C MET A 304 5.28 -1.66 -6.00
N ARG A 305 6.05 -0.87 -5.25
CA ARG A 305 6.99 -1.37 -4.24
C ARG A 305 6.29 -2.09 -3.08
N SER A 306 5.15 -1.57 -2.62
CA SER A 306 4.34 -2.21 -1.58
C SER A 306 3.79 -3.58 -2.01
N LEU A 307 3.52 -3.78 -3.29
CA LEU A 307 3.07 -5.06 -3.84
C LEU A 307 4.21 -6.06 -4.08
N ARG A 308 5.47 -5.60 -4.14
CA ARG A 308 6.64 -6.42 -4.44
C ARG A 308 6.80 -7.65 -3.52
N PRO A 309 6.75 -7.53 -2.18
CA PRO A 309 6.89 -8.68 -1.27
C PRO A 309 5.79 -9.74 -1.44
N LEU A 310 4.64 -9.33 -2.00
CA LEU A 310 3.49 -10.21 -2.21
C LEU A 310 3.56 -10.96 -3.54
N GLY A 311 4.43 -10.56 -4.45
CA GLY A 311 4.56 -11.16 -5.78
C GLY A 311 3.30 -11.06 -6.65
N VAL A 312 2.44 -10.05 -6.39
CA VAL A 312 1.15 -9.86 -7.09
C VAL A 312 1.17 -8.60 -7.95
N GLY A 313 0.38 -8.60 -9.02
CA GLY A 313 0.22 -7.47 -9.92
C GLY A 313 1.55 -6.89 -10.37
N ALA A 314 1.67 -5.57 -10.35
CA ALA A 314 2.89 -4.87 -10.74
C ALA A 314 4.08 -5.12 -9.78
N GLY A 315 3.84 -5.58 -8.55
CA GLY A 315 4.92 -5.92 -7.61
C GLY A 315 5.83 -7.03 -8.12
N ARG A 316 5.28 -8.01 -8.86
CA ARG A 316 6.08 -9.06 -9.51
C ARG A 316 7.08 -8.48 -10.50
N LEU A 317 6.65 -7.52 -11.31
CA LEU A 317 7.52 -6.86 -12.29
C LEU A 317 8.63 -6.03 -11.63
N VAL A 318 8.36 -5.43 -10.46
CA VAL A 318 9.40 -4.74 -9.68
C VAL A 318 10.48 -5.74 -9.25
N ALA A 319 10.08 -6.89 -8.70
CA ALA A 319 11.02 -7.93 -8.30
C ALA A 319 11.85 -8.48 -9.49
N GLU A 320 11.20 -8.75 -10.62
CA GLU A 320 11.88 -9.19 -11.85
C GLU A 320 12.85 -8.13 -12.38
N ARG A 321 12.46 -6.84 -12.36
CA ARG A 321 13.32 -5.74 -12.79
C ARG A 321 14.56 -5.62 -11.90
N GLU A 322 14.39 -5.67 -10.59
CA GLU A 322 15.51 -5.62 -9.64
C GLU A 322 16.47 -6.77 -9.85
N ALA A 323 15.96 -8.00 -10.05
CA ALA A 323 16.78 -9.16 -10.35
C ALA A 323 17.62 -8.97 -11.64
N ARG A 324 17.00 -8.46 -12.71
CA ARG A 324 17.71 -8.19 -13.98
C ARG A 324 18.76 -7.08 -13.85
N ILE A 325 18.45 -6.00 -13.12
CA ILE A 325 19.42 -4.91 -12.85
C ILE A 325 20.59 -5.47 -12.04
N HIS A 326 20.29 -6.27 -11.04
CA HIS A 326 21.30 -6.92 -10.23
C HIS A 326 22.22 -7.83 -11.05
N GLU A 327 21.66 -8.67 -11.91
CA GLU A 327 22.40 -9.52 -12.83
C GLU A 327 23.24 -8.72 -13.84
N ALA A 328 22.68 -7.67 -14.44
CA ALA A 328 23.40 -6.82 -15.39
C ALA A 328 24.59 -6.10 -14.76
N GLY A 329 24.52 -5.79 -13.47
CA GLY A 329 25.59 -5.15 -12.70
C GLY A 329 26.57 -6.14 -12.05
N VAL A 330 26.50 -7.44 -12.35
CA VAL A 330 27.45 -8.42 -11.80
C VAL A 330 28.79 -8.25 -12.51
N PRO A 331 29.90 -8.04 -11.77
CA PRO A 331 31.23 -7.99 -12.36
C PRO A 331 31.60 -9.38 -12.91
N ALA A 332 32.42 -9.40 -13.96
CA ALA A 332 33.00 -10.66 -14.43
C ALA A 332 33.78 -11.30 -13.27
N GLN A 333 33.55 -12.60 -13.06
CA GLN A 333 34.26 -13.34 -12.01
C GLN A 333 35.77 -13.34 -12.31
N TRP A 334 36.54 -13.10 -11.26
CA TRP A 334 37.98 -13.15 -11.33
C TRP A 334 38.48 -14.59 -11.74
N SER A 335 39.43 -14.64 -12.64
CA SER A 335 40.10 -15.85 -13.04
C SER A 335 41.59 -15.76 -12.78
N GLU A 336 42.26 -16.90 -12.59
CA GLU A 336 43.70 -16.93 -12.35
C GLU A 336 44.49 -16.34 -13.54
N GLY A 337 45.28 -15.31 -13.23
CA GLY A 337 46.01 -14.53 -14.21
C GLY A 337 45.43 -13.17 -14.54
N ASP A 338 44.20 -12.89 -14.09
CA ASP A 338 43.59 -11.56 -14.24
C ASP A 338 44.31 -10.53 -13.36
N SER A 339 44.39 -9.30 -13.88
CA SER A 339 44.88 -8.17 -13.10
C SER A 339 43.83 -7.77 -12.09
N VAL A 340 44.26 -7.41 -10.87
CA VAL A 340 43.41 -6.91 -9.81
C VAL A 340 43.60 -5.40 -9.64
N ALA A 341 42.53 -4.63 -9.72
CA ALA A 341 42.54 -3.20 -9.40
C ALA A 341 42.79 -2.98 -7.91
N ALA A 342 43.50 -1.93 -7.55
CA ALA A 342 43.85 -1.59 -6.16
C ALA A 342 43.56 -0.12 -5.86
N PRO A 343 42.48 0.24 -5.12
CA PRO A 343 41.41 -0.65 -4.65
C PRO A 343 40.48 -1.13 -5.78
N LEU A 344 39.63 -2.13 -5.49
CA LEU A 344 38.55 -2.55 -6.42
C LEU A 344 37.43 -1.52 -6.47
N THR A 345 36.89 -1.28 -7.66
CA THR A 345 35.65 -0.51 -7.87
C THR A 345 34.66 -1.41 -8.59
N LEU A 346 33.76 -2.03 -7.84
CA LEU A 346 32.83 -3.06 -8.35
C LEU A 346 31.36 -2.62 -8.33
N TYR A 347 31.05 -1.49 -7.71
CA TYR A 347 29.70 -1.04 -7.54
C TYR A 347 29.57 0.47 -7.64
N GLU A 348 28.60 0.92 -8.42
CA GLU A 348 28.15 2.31 -8.51
C GLU A 348 26.61 2.29 -8.50
N THR A 349 26.00 3.31 -7.91
CA THR A 349 24.55 3.50 -7.85
C THR A 349 24.20 4.96 -7.63
N THR A 350 22.93 5.27 -7.38
CA THR A 350 22.46 6.59 -6.94
C THR A 350 21.64 6.45 -5.66
N VAL A 351 21.53 7.51 -4.88
CA VAL A 351 20.65 7.54 -3.70
C VAL A 351 19.21 7.39 -4.15
N GLU A 352 18.56 6.32 -3.71
CA GLU A 352 17.18 5.99 -4.05
C GLU A 352 16.18 6.75 -3.17
N PRO A 353 14.93 7.03 -3.64
CA PRO A 353 13.92 7.73 -2.86
C PRO A 353 13.62 7.08 -1.50
N ASP A 354 13.60 5.74 -1.43
CA ASP A 354 13.35 5.01 -0.18
C ASP A 354 14.51 5.11 0.83
N TRP A 355 15.66 5.58 0.38
CA TRP A 355 16.82 5.77 1.24
C TRP A 355 16.85 7.12 1.94
N VAL A 356 15.97 8.05 1.55
CA VAL A 356 15.94 9.43 2.04
C VAL A 356 14.95 9.58 3.19
N ASP A 357 15.36 10.24 4.25
CA ASP A 357 14.52 10.53 5.41
C ASP A 357 13.76 11.86 5.28
N TYR A 358 13.05 12.24 6.33
CA TYR A 358 12.27 13.50 6.40
C TYR A 358 13.14 14.78 6.35
N ASN A 359 14.47 14.68 6.52
CA ASN A 359 15.39 15.79 6.37
C ASN A 359 15.87 15.97 4.91
N GLY A 360 15.51 15.06 4.03
CA GLY A 360 15.92 15.08 2.63
C GLY A 360 17.29 14.43 2.38
N HIS A 361 17.87 13.76 3.37
CA HIS A 361 19.18 13.10 3.28
C HIS A 361 19.05 11.58 3.43
N MET A 362 20.05 10.88 2.91
CA MET A 362 20.16 9.43 2.99
C MET A 362 20.16 8.98 4.46
N SER A 363 19.17 8.12 4.79
CA SER A 363 18.99 7.60 6.15
C SER A 363 20.16 6.75 6.61
N GLU A 364 20.43 6.74 7.91
CA GLU A 364 21.49 5.96 8.56
C GLU A 364 21.54 4.49 8.10
N TRP A 365 20.39 3.80 8.11
CA TRP A 365 20.31 2.39 7.71
C TRP A 365 20.60 2.15 6.22
N ALA A 366 20.34 3.15 5.37
CA ALA A 366 20.49 3.03 3.92
C ALA A 366 21.96 2.96 3.51
N PHE A 367 22.87 3.64 4.24
CA PHE A 367 24.31 3.50 4.03
C PHE A 367 24.77 2.06 4.19
N LEU A 368 24.33 1.38 5.26
CA LEU A 368 24.67 -0.04 5.48
C LEU A 368 24.08 -0.94 4.39
N THR A 369 22.87 -0.67 3.94
CA THR A 369 22.24 -1.39 2.83
C THR A 369 23.06 -1.25 1.53
N ALA A 370 23.47 -0.04 1.19
CA ALA A 370 24.28 0.21 0.00
C ALA A 370 25.66 -0.49 0.07
N PHE A 371 26.28 -0.51 1.24
CA PHE A 371 27.51 -1.31 1.46
C PHE A 371 27.25 -2.81 1.36
N GLY A 372 26.08 -3.28 1.75
CA GLY A 372 25.66 -4.68 1.55
C GLY A 372 25.66 -5.07 0.06
N TRP A 373 25.16 -4.18 -0.81
CA TRP A 373 25.23 -4.37 -2.26
C TRP A 373 26.67 -4.36 -2.80
N ALA A 374 27.53 -3.47 -2.30
CA ALA A 374 28.95 -3.46 -2.66
C ALA A 374 29.64 -4.78 -2.24
N SER A 375 29.32 -5.31 -1.06
CA SER A 375 29.80 -6.60 -0.58
C SER A 375 29.32 -7.77 -1.47
N ASP A 376 28.06 -7.76 -1.93
CA ASP A 376 27.55 -8.77 -2.86
C ASP A 376 28.31 -8.76 -4.20
N LYS A 377 28.68 -7.57 -4.71
CA LYS A 377 29.51 -7.47 -5.91
C LYS A 377 30.90 -8.06 -5.70
N LEU A 378 31.52 -7.83 -4.54
CA LEU A 378 32.78 -8.47 -4.17
C LEU A 378 32.62 -10.00 -4.12
N PHE A 379 31.56 -10.49 -3.50
CA PHE A 379 31.33 -11.94 -3.39
C PHE A 379 31.19 -12.60 -4.77
N ARG A 380 30.40 -12.01 -5.67
CA ARG A 380 30.27 -12.51 -7.05
C ARG A 380 31.56 -12.42 -7.81
N TYR A 381 32.33 -11.35 -7.65
CA TYR A 381 33.63 -11.19 -8.27
C TYR A 381 34.62 -12.30 -7.87
N VAL A 382 34.59 -12.77 -6.63
CA VAL A 382 35.45 -13.84 -6.13
C VAL A 382 34.85 -15.25 -6.27
N GLY A 383 33.65 -15.39 -6.87
CA GLY A 383 33.02 -16.69 -7.11
C GLY A 383 32.17 -17.23 -5.95
N VAL A 384 31.76 -16.34 -5.04
CA VAL A 384 30.70 -16.64 -4.03
C VAL A 384 29.35 -16.22 -4.57
N ASP A 385 28.89 -16.91 -5.58
CA ASP A 385 27.67 -16.70 -6.35
C ASP A 385 26.49 -17.55 -5.83
N GLU A 386 25.43 -17.67 -6.63
CA GLU A 386 24.24 -18.45 -6.30
C GLU A 386 24.53 -19.95 -6.22
N ASP A 387 25.38 -20.47 -7.11
CA ASP A 387 25.76 -21.89 -7.12
C ASP A 387 26.57 -22.24 -5.86
N TYR A 388 27.48 -21.34 -5.47
CA TYR A 388 28.24 -21.47 -4.22
C TYR A 388 27.33 -21.50 -2.98
N ARG A 389 26.33 -20.60 -2.92
CA ARG A 389 25.34 -20.55 -1.85
C ARG A 389 24.44 -21.80 -1.85
N SER A 390 24.00 -22.24 -3.00
CA SER A 390 23.17 -23.45 -3.16
C SER A 390 23.93 -24.71 -2.76
N ALA A 391 25.26 -24.72 -2.91
CA ALA A 391 26.12 -25.78 -2.38
C ALA A 391 26.24 -25.80 -0.85
N GLY A 392 25.75 -24.77 -0.18
CA GLY A 392 25.71 -24.67 1.29
C GLY A 392 26.83 -23.82 1.89
N HIS A 393 27.52 -23.02 1.09
CA HIS A 393 28.63 -22.19 1.57
C HIS A 393 28.34 -20.70 1.41
N THR A 394 28.69 -19.89 2.40
CA THR A 394 28.51 -18.43 2.35
C THR A 394 29.38 -17.70 3.36
N PHE A 395 29.34 -16.37 3.35
CA PHE A 395 29.92 -15.55 4.39
C PHE A 395 28.86 -15.00 5.34
N PHE A 396 29.14 -14.98 6.63
CA PHE A 396 28.39 -14.24 7.64
C PHE A 396 29.22 -13.10 8.18
N THR A 397 28.66 -11.89 8.15
CA THR A 397 29.26 -10.73 8.79
C THR A 397 29.17 -10.89 10.31
N VAL A 398 30.29 -10.75 10.99
CA VAL A 398 30.36 -10.90 12.47
C VAL A 398 30.69 -9.61 13.16
N GLU A 399 31.25 -8.64 12.45
CA GLU A 399 31.57 -7.32 12.98
C GLU A 399 31.52 -6.30 11.84
N THR A 400 30.92 -5.13 12.11
CA THR A 400 30.83 -4.01 11.18
C THR A 400 31.04 -2.69 11.93
N HIS A 401 32.00 -1.88 11.47
CA HIS A 401 32.19 -0.52 11.92
C HIS A 401 31.85 0.43 10.76
N LEU A 402 30.96 1.38 11.01
CA LEU A 402 30.49 2.35 10.02
C LEU A 402 30.82 3.75 10.50
N ASN A 403 31.41 4.56 9.62
CA ASN A 403 31.73 5.97 9.91
C ASN A 403 31.05 6.86 8.88
N TYR A 404 30.15 7.74 9.32
CA TYR A 404 29.47 8.73 8.51
C TYR A 404 30.34 9.99 8.43
N GLU A 405 30.75 10.39 7.24
CA GLU A 405 31.63 11.53 7.02
C GLU A 405 30.84 12.74 6.48
N ARG A 406 29.87 12.50 5.58
CA ARG A 406 29.02 13.51 4.96
C ARG A 406 27.64 12.97 4.64
N GLU A 407 26.69 13.88 4.51
CA GLU A 407 25.33 13.60 4.04
C GLU A 407 25.35 13.30 2.54
N ALA A 408 24.36 12.50 2.10
CA ALA A 408 24.06 12.27 0.70
C ALA A 408 22.58 12.58 0.44
N SER A 409 22.28 13.22 -0.67
CA SER A 409 20.94 13.65 -1.04
C SER A 409 20.33 12.75 -2.11
N LEU A 410 19.00 12.86 -2.30
CA LEU A 410 18.28 12.11 -3.34
C LEU A 410 18.98 12.26 -4.71
N ALA A 411 19.17 11.12 -5.39
CA ALA A 411 19.79 10.99 -6.72
C ALA A 411 21.29 11.33 -6.79
N ASP A 412 21.96 11.59 -5.66
CA ASP A 412 23.42 11.71 -5.66
C ASP A 412 24.07 10.43 -6.19
N PRO A 413 25.03 10.51 -7.13
CA PRO A 413 25.72 9.35 -7.66
C PRO A 413 26.77 8.85 -6.65
N LEU A 414 26.70 7.56 -6.35
CA LEU A 414 27.55 6.89 -5.38
C LEU A 414 28.52 5.93 -6.07
N ARG A 415 29.79 5.98 -5.67
CA ARG A 415 30.85 5.03 -6.06
C ARG A 415 31.40 4.33 -4.83
N PHE A 416 31.61 3.02 -4.97
CA PHE A 416 32.14 2.20 -3.90
C PHE A 416 33.51 1.65 -4.27
N THR A 417 34.47 1.81 -3.38
CA THR A 417 35.75 1.11 -3.49
C THR A 417 35.89 0.08 -2.37
N THR A 418 36.65 -0.97 -2.65
CA THR A 418 36.88 -2.07 -1.73
C THR A 418 38.36 -2.36 -1.61
N GLN A 419 38.87 -2.34 -0.38
CA GLN A 419 40.22 -2.77 -0.02
C GLN A 419 40.12 -4.03 0.84
N VAL A 420 40.68 -5.16 0.38
CA VAL A 420 40.85 -6.34 1.24
C VAL A 420 42.05 -6.09 2.13
N LEU A 421 41.81 -6.10 3.45
CA LEU A 421 42.81 -5.87 4.48
C LEU A 421 43.49 -7.18 4.92
N GLY A 422 42.76 -8.29 4.83
CA GLY A 422 43.29 -9.61 5.19
C GLY A 422 42.34 -10.74 4.85
N VAL A 423 42.89 -11.91 4.62
CA VAL A 423 42.14 -13.14 4.40
C VAL A 423 42.94 -14.33 4.99
N ASP A 424 42.25 -15.25 5.62
CA ASP A 424 42.79 -16.52 6.03
C ASP A 424 41.87 -17.68 5.59
N ALA A 425 42.10 -18.88 6.13
CA ALA A 425 41.34 -20.06 5.73
C ALA A 425 39.81 -19.91 5.89
N LYS A 426 39.34 -19.05 6.81
CA LYS A 426 37.91 -18.92 7.20
C LYS A 426 37.43 -17.49 7.34
N ARG A 427 38.31 -16.50 7.34
CA ARG A 427 37.97 -15.11 7.61
C ARG A 427 38.32 -14.21 6.44
N LEU A 428 37.48 -13.22 6.21
CA LEU A 428 37.70 -12.13 5.28
C LEU A 428 37.52 -10.81 6.01
N HIS A 429 38.56 -9.97 5.96
CA HIS A 429 38.60 -8.63 6.52
C HIS A 429 38.76 -7.62 5.38
N PHE A 430 37.83 -6.70 5.25
CA PHE A 430 37.88 -5.69 4.19
C PHE A 430 37.32 -4.35 4.65
N PHE A 431 37.61 -3.34 3.85
CA PHE A 431 37.19 -1.97 4.04
C PHE A 431 36.53 -1.45 2.76
N HIS A 432 35.34 -0.88 2.88
CA HIS A 432 34.66 -0.19 1.81
C HIS A 432 34.67 1.33 2.04
N THR A 433 34.80 2.07 0.94
CA THR A 433 34.61 3.52 0.92
C THR A 433 33.44 3.85 0.03
N MET A 434 32.55 4.73 0.45
CA MET A 434 31.48 5.31 -0.36
C MET A 434 31.83 6.76 -0.65
N GLU A 435 31.93 7.12 -1.92
CA GLU A 435 32.25 8.45 -2.40
C GLU A 435 31.12 8.98 -3.30
N HIS A 436 30.94 10.29 -3.32
CA HIS A 436 30.13 10.92 -4.35
C HIS A 436 30.84 10.80 -5.71
N ALA A 437 30.27 10.04 -6.64
CA ALA A 437 30.96 9.64 -7.86
C ALA A 437 31.41 10.79 -8.77
N THR A 438 30.77 11.98 -8.67
CA THR A 438 31.10 13.16 -9.46
C THR A 438 32.14 14.06 -8.77
N THR A 439 32.00 14.30 -7.46
CA THR A 439 32.88 15.22 -6.72
C THR A 439 34.08 14.54 -6.11
N GLY A 440 34.03 13.22 -5.90
CA GLY A 440 35.05 12.43 -5.21
C GLY A 440 35.06 12.65 -3.69
N GLU A 441 34.03 13.32 -3.13
CA GLU A 441 33.92 13.52 -1.69
C GLU A 441 33.59 12.22 -0.97
N LEU A 442 34.32 11.94 0.12
CA LEU A 442 34.05 10.82 1.01
C LEU A 442 32.76 11.04 1.77
N LEU A 443 31.79 10.11 1.62
CA LEU A 443 30.49 10.16 2.26
C LEU A 443 30.44 9.26 3.49
N CYS A 444 30.91 8.02 3.35
CA CYS A 444 30.84 7.03 4.41
C CYS A 444 31.90 5.94 4.19
N THR A 445 32.31 5.29 5.30
CA THR A 445 33.19 4.13 5.23
C THR A 445 32.64 2.98 6.06
N THR A 446 33.00 1.75 5.72
CA THR A 446 32.71 0.58 6.56
C THR A 446 33.87 -0.40 6.58
N GLU A 447 34.25 -0.84 7.79
CA GLU A 447 35.15 -1.93 8.04
C GLU A 447 34.32 -3.17 8.41
N GLN A 448 34.58 -4.32 7.78
CA GLN A 448 33.82 -5.54 8.03
C GLN A 448 34.72 -6.75 8.22
N MET A 449 34.36 -7.55 9.21
CA MET A 449 34.92 -8.89 9.44
C MET A 449 33.85 -9.95 9.14
N LEU A 450 34.17 -10.90 8.28
CA LEU A 450 33.28 -11.98 7.88
C LEU A 450 33.90 -13.35 8.16
N LEU A 451 33.02 -14.30 8.47
CA LEU A 451 33.34 -15.71 8.63
C LEU A 451 32.74 -16.53 7.48
N HIS A 452 33.53 -17.35 6.86
CA HIS A 452 33.05 -18.35 5.91
C HIS A 452 32.42 -19.51 6.68
N VAL A 453 31.20 -19.90 6.26
CA VAL A 453 30.40 -20.92 6.94
C VAL A 453 29.89 -21.98 5.98
N ASP A 454 29.80 -23.21 6.46
CA ASP A 454 28.96 -24.26 5.89
C ASP A 454 27.59 -24.19 6.56
N THR A 455 26.57 -23.79 5.81
CA THR A 455 25.19 -23.61 6.31
C THR A 455 24.51 -24.93 6.63
N ARG A 456 24.94 -26.03 6.03
CA ARG A 456 24.44 -27.40 6.31
C ARG A 456 25.00 -27.94 7.60
N ALA A 457 26.29 -27.67 7.86
CA ALA A 457 26.94 -28.03 9.13
C ALA A 457 26.67 -27.04 10.27
N GLY A 458 26.15 -25.84 9.95
CA GLY A 458 25.90 -24.77 10.92
C GLY A 458 27.17 -24.25 11.60
N SER A 459 28.32 -24.29 10.92
CA SER A 459 29.62 -23.95 11.52
C SER A 459 30.56 -23.30 10.52
N THR A 460 31.61 -22.64 11.05
CA THR A 460 32.65 -22.05 10.20
C THR A 460 33.42 -23.14 9.46
N ALA A 461 33.67 -22.94 8.19
CA ALA A 461 34.39 -23.86 7.32
C ALA A 461 35.49 -23.13 6.52
N PRO A 462 36.53 -23.83 6.05
CA PRO A 462 37.50 -23.24 5.15
C PRO A 462 36.86 -22.79 3.84
N LEU A 463 37.37 -21.70 3.29
CA LEU A 463 37.03 -21.24 1.93
C LEU A 463 37.25 -22.37 0.91
N LEU A 464 36.37 -22.47 -0.08
CA LEU A 464 36.63 -23.37 -1.23
C LEU A 464 37.74 -22.79 -2.12
N PRO A 465 38.43 -23.65 -2.92
CA PRO A 465 39.66 -23.26 -3.63
C PRO A 465 39.52 -22.02 -4.53
N GLY A 466 38.42 -21.86 -5.27
CA GLY A 466 38.21 -20.75 -6.19
C GLY A 466 38.19 -19.39 -5.45
N PRO A 467 37.24 -19.17 -4.55
CA PRO A 467 37.18 -17.93 -3.75
C PRO A 467 38.44 -17.68 -2.91
N ALA A 468 39.07 -18.73 -2.38
CA ALA A 468 40.34 -18.62 -1.65
C ALA A 468 41.47 -18.07 -2.52
N ALA A 469 41.60 -18.55 -3.74
CA ALA A 469 42.61 -18.08 -4.71
C ALA A 469 42.34 -16.61 -5.10
N ALA A 470 41.08 -16.27 -5.44
CA ALA A 470 40.67 -14.91 -5.78
C ALA A 470 40.97 -13.92 -4.67
N LEU A 471 40.51 -14.20 -3.44
CA LEU A 471 40.74 -13.34 -2.29
C LEU A 471 42.21 -13.20 -1.92
N THR A 472 43.00 -14.27 -2.07
CA THR A 472 44.47 -14.22 -1.86
C THR A 472 45.12 -13.31 -2.89
N ALA A 473 44.74 -13.39 -4.18
CA ALA A 473 45.24 -12.53 -5.24
C ALA A 473 44.89 -11.04 -4.96
N ILE A 474 43.65 -10.76 -4.54
CA ILE A 474 43.19 -9.42 -4.18
C ILE A 474 43.99 -8.88 -2.99
N ALA A 475 44.12 -9.67 -1.92
CA ALA A 475 44.85 -9.25 -0.72
C ALA A 475 46.30 -8.93 -1.03
N LYS A 476 46.93 -9.71 -1.93
CA LYS A 476 48.28 -9.45 -2.42
C LYS A 476 48.38 -8.16 -3.23
N ALA A 477 47.43 -7.90 -4.13
CA ALA A 477 47.38 -6.66 -4.92
C ALA A 477 47.17 -5.43 -4.05
N HIS A 478 46.45 -5.58 -2.93
CA HIS A 478 46.12 -4.50 -2.00
C HIS A 478 47.16 -4.29 -0.87
N ALA A 479 48.18 -5.14 -0.78
CA ALA A 479 49.14 -5.13 0.33
C ALA A 479 49.92 -3.81 0.48
N ASP A 480 50.15 -3.10 -0.63
CA ASP A 480 50.88 -1.84 -0.65
C ASP A 480 49.95 -0.61 -0.55
N LEU A 481 48.63 -0.80 -0.49
CA LEU A 481 47.70 0.33 -0.26
C LEU A 481 47.82 0.83 1.16
N PRO A 482 47.73 2.17 1.36
CA PRO A 482 47.67 2.70 2.71
C PRO A 482 46.49 2.17 3.48
N ILE A 483 46.68 1.83 4.74
CA ILE A 483 45.60 1.39 5.62
C ILE A 483 44.73 2.63 5.93
N PRO A 484 43.42 2.61 5.66
CA PRO A 484 42.54 3.72 5.95
C PRO A 484 42.55 4.09 7.45
N PRO A 485 42.54 5.38 7.80
CA PRO A 485 42.67 5.80 9.19
C PRO A 485 41.52 5.38 10.10
N GLN A 486 40.41 4.97 9.51
CA GLN A 486 39.22 4.46 10.23
C GLN A 486 39.33 2.99 10.63
N VAL A 487 40.32 2.24 10.08
CA VAL A 487 40.50 0.80 10.38
C VAL A 487 40.92 0.61 11.83
N GLY A 488 40.22 -0.27 12.54
CA GLY A 488 40.48 -0.63 13.92
C GLY A 488 40.11 0.47 14.95
N GLN A 489 39.38 1.49 14.55
CA GLN A 489 38.90 2.51 15.47
C GLN A 489 37.87 1.95 16.48
N VAL A 490 37.98 2.36 17.72
CA VAL A 490 37.04 2.01 18.78
C VAL A 490 36.25 3.25 19.18
N MET A 491 34.96 3.15 19.33
CA MET A 491 34.13 4.23 19.86
C MET A 491 34.53 4.59 21.27
N GLY A 492 34.73 5.89 21.52
CA GLY A 492 35.05 6.41 22.83
C GLY A 492 34.86 7.92 22.91
N LEU A 493 34.64 8.42 24.13
CA LEU A 493 34.72 9.84 24.40
C LEU A 493 36.20 10.16 24.63
N THR A 494 36.82 10.86 23.70
CA THR A 494 38.18 11.37 23.83
C THR A 494 38.19 12.74 24.48
#